data_7605ed29047b6ffb081a173d3e2b69fd
#
_entry.id   7605ed29047b6ffb081a173d3e2b69fd
#
_cell.length_a   1.000
_cell.length_b   1.000
_cell.length_c   1.000
_cell.angle_alpha   90.00
_cell.angle_beta   90.00
_cell.angle_gamma   90.00
#
_symmetry.space_group_name_H-M   'P 1'
#
loop_
_entity.id
_entity.type
_entity.pdbx_description
1 polymer ?
#
loop_
_entity_poly.entity_id
_entity_poly.type
_entity_poly.pdbx_seq_one_letter_code
_entity_poly.pdbx_strand_id
1 'polypeptide(L)'
;MRHARFAGQGRIDIEETAWPAPAAGEVLLRVLACSLCGSDLRPLRQGWPVTPGHEIVGRVDQPGARLHGQRCLVYIPVWCGHCSTCLAGHTHLCDNATELMGWQRAGGYAEALSVPEQCLLPVPDDVPTHLAPLLLDTIGTAAHGVRLSKSLVPCGRALILGAGPIGLGALLVLQHFGYGPVDVSDPNEFRRGVAGELGATPLAALDARIRYPLVLECSGKDAARQAALEAVAARGVVVQLGEADAWQVTETKAIRRKDFYYVRSFYFPISEYALNVDLLRANRARYERLVDARVPLDGLEDLFAQFARGERLKPQLSLAGDGREAA
;
A
#
# COMPACT_ATOMS: atom_id res chain seq x y z
N MET A 1 -16.68 -19.59 -9.21
CA MET A 1 -15.65 -18.59 -9.47
C MET A 1 -14.27 -19.13 -9.16
N ARG A 2 -13.24 -18.61 -9.83
CA ARG A 2 -11.84 -18.98 -9.59
C ARG A 2 -11.21 -18.04 -8.53
N HIS A 3 -10.35 -18.58 -7.70
CA HIS A 3 -9.59 -17.81 -6.71
C HIS A 3 -8.22 -18.43 -6.44
N ALA A 4 -7.30 -17.64 -5.91
CA ALA A 4 -5.98 -18.09 -5.50
C ALA A 4 -5.97 -18.54 -4.04
N ARG A 5 -5.56 -19.79 -3.79
CA ARG A 5 -5.24 -20.31 -2.47
C ARG A 5 -3.72 -20.25 -2.27
N PHE A 6 -3.29 -19.54 -1.25
CA PHE A 6 -1.87 -19.50 -0.88
C PHE A 6 -1.54 -20.73 -0.02
N ALA A 7 -0.92 -21.73 -0.65
CA ALA A 7 -0.63 -23.02 -0.04
C ALA A 7 0.61 -23.00 0.88
N GLY A 8 1.36 -21.90 0.90
CA GLY A 8 2.64 -21.77 1.58
C GLY A 8 3.83 -22.19 0.71
N GLN A 9 5.04 -21.91 1.20
CA GLN A 9 6.31 -22.23 0.51
C GLN A 9 6.44 -21.63 -0.89
N GLY A 10 5.77 -20.49 -1.14
CA GLY A 10 5.78 -19.79 -2.43
C GLY A 10 4.75 -20.30 -3.43
N ARG A 11 3.91 -21.27 -3.05
CA ARG A 11 2.97 -21.95 -3.95
C ARG A 11 1.58 -21.34 -3.91
N ILE A 12 0.98 -21.15 -5.08
CA ILE A 12 -0.37 -20.64 -5.28
C ILE A 12 -1.16 -21.65 -6.12
N ASP A 13 -2.20 -22.22 -5.55
CA ASP A 13 -3.14 -23.09 -6.26
C ASP A 13 -4.35 -22.26 -6.73
N ILE A 14 -4.76 -22.39 -7.98
CA ILE A 14 -6.00 -21.78 -8.48
C ILE A 14 -7.12 -22.79 -8.30
N GLU A 15 -8.10 -22.44 -7.47
CA GLU A 15 -9.22 -23.29 -7.11
C GLU A 15 -10.55 -22.70 -7.62
N GLU A 16 -11.53 -23.56 -7.78
CA GLU A 16 -12.92 -23.17 -8.12
C GLU A 16 -13.81 -23.31 -6.89
N THR A 17 -14.63 -22.31 -6.66
CA THR A 17 -15.63 -22.30 -5.57
C THR A 17 -16.96 -21.70 -6.06
N ALA A 18 -18.01 -21.84 -5.25
CA ALA A 18 -19.24 -21.12 -5.48
C ALA A 18 -19.03 -19.59 -5.45
N TRP A 19 -19.88 -18.87 -6.17
CA TRP A 19 -19.90 -17.41 -6.08
C TRP A 19 -20.26 -16.98 -4.66
N PRO A 20 -19.63 -15.89 -4.12
CA PRO A 20 -20.00 -15.39 -2.82
C PRO A 20 -21.48 -15.01 -2.76
N ALA A 21 -22.13 -15.37 -1.65
CA ALA A 21 -23.48 -14.90 -1.32
C ALA A 21 -23.34 -13.78 -0.28
N PRO A 22 -23.49 -12.49 -0.66
CA PRO A 22 -23.32 -11.38 0.27
C PRO A 22 -24.31 -11.46 1.44
N ALA A 23 -23.83 -11.23 2.66
CA ALA A 23 -24.66 -11.11 3.85
C ALA A 23 -25.41 -9.76 3.86
N ALA A 24 -26.30 -9.56 4.84
CA ALA A 24 -26.97 -8.28 5.02
C ALA A 24 -25.95 -7.15 5.23
N GLY A 25 -26.04 -6.07 4.45
CA GLY A 25 -25.10 -4.95 4.46
C GLY A 25 -23.82 -5.17 3.62
N GLU A 26 -23.72 -6.32 2.94
CA GLU A 26 -22.65 -6.61 2.00
C GLU A 26 -23.15 -6.63 0.56
N VAL A 27 -22.22 -6.47 -0.37
CA VAL A 27 -22.50 -6.56 -1.81
C VAL A 27 -21.49 -7.45 -2.51
N LEU A 28 -21.92 -8.04 -3.62
CA LEU A 28 -21.03 -8.75 -4.54
C LEU A 28 -20.20 -7.75 -5.32
N LEU A 29 -18.87 -7.90 -5.27
CA LEU A 29 -17.92 -7.14 -6.07
C LEU A 29 -17.20 -8.08 -7.05
N ARG A 30 -17.31 -7.81 -8.35
CA ARG A 30 -16.45 -8.46 -9.36
C ARG A 30 -15.11 -7.75 -9.41
N VAL A 31 -14.05 -8.49 -9.16
CA VAL A 31 -12.68 -7.93 -9.18
C VAL A 31 -12.30 -7.60 -10.62
N LEU A 32 -11.74 -6.42 -10.81
CA LEU A 32 -11.14 -5.96 -12.05
C LEU A 32 -9.62 -6.02 -12.00
N ALA A 33 -9.03 -5.61 -10.86
CA ALA A 33 -7.61 -5.75 -10.61
C ALA A 33 -7.31 -5.77 -9.10
N CYS A 34 -6.19 -6.40 -8.73
CA CYS A 34 -5.64 -6.40 -7.39
C CYS A 34 -4.11 -6.24 -7.46
N SER A 35 -3.55 -5.20 -6.84
CA SER A 35 -2.11 -5.00 -6.79
C SER A 35 -1.44 -5.90 -5.77
N LEU A 36 -0.21 -6.35 -6.08
CA LEU A 36 0.63 -7.07 -5.14
C LEU A 36 1.28 -6.11 -4.15
N CYS A 37 1.34 -6.52 -2.89
CA CYS A 37 2.01 -5.81 -1.81
C CYS A 37 3.14 -6.64 -1.21
N GLY A 38 4.17 -5.98 -0.65
CA GLY A 38 5.24 -6.67 0.06
C GLY A 38 4.76 -7.50 1.26
N SER A 39 3.68 -7.08 1.90
CA SER A 39 3.04 -7.80 3.02
C SER A 39 2.43 -9.15 2.60
N ASP A 40 2.00 -9.30 1.34
CA ASP A 40 1.47 -10.58 0.81
C ASP A 40 2.53 -11.69 0.74
N LEU A 41 3.81 -11.34 0.78
CA LEU A 41 4.89 -12.33 0.79
C LEU A 41 4.92 -13.17 2.09
N ARG A 42 4.32 -12.70 3.18
CA ARG A 42 4.17 -13.47 4.41
C ARG A 42 3.12 -14.59 4.22
N PRO A 43 1.86 -14.30 3.83
CA PRO A 43 0.89 -15.32 3.44
C PRO A 43 1.44 -16.31 2.39
N LEU A 44 2.16 -15.84 1.39
CA LEU A 44 2.75 -16.69 0.37
C LEU A 44 3.72 -17.74 0.93
N ARG A 45 4.54 -17.34 1.91
CA ARG A 45 5.50 -18.27 2.55
C ARG A 45 4.84 -19.23 3.55
N GLN A 46 3.87 -18.74 4.32
CA GLN A 46 3.30 -19.48 5.46
C GLN A 46 2.07 -20.32 5.08
N GLY A 47 1.43 -20.01 3.96
CA GLY A 47 0.06 -20.39 3.67
C GLY A 47 -0.93 -19.46 4.37
N TRP A 48 -2.16 -19.35 3.84
CA TRP A 48 -3.16 -18.45 4.40
C TRP A 48 -4.58 -19.05 4.35
N PRO A 49 -5.39 -18.86 5.39
CA PRO A 49 -6.68 -19.53 5.49
C PRO A 49 -7.76 -18.94 4.58
N VAL A 50 -7.58 -17.72 4.10
CA VAL A 50 -8.49 -17.06 3.16
C VAL A 50 -7.72 -16.61 1.91
N THR A 51 -8.41 -16.34 0.82
CA THR A 51 -7.80 -15.74 -0.37
C THR A 51 -7.22 -14.37 -0.01
N PRO A 52 -5.89 -14.13 -0.19
CA PRO A 52 -5.30 -12.82 0.10
C PRO A 52 -5.58 -11.79 -0.99
N GLY A 53 -4.88 -10.63 -0.87
CA GLY A 53 -4.96 -9.50 -1.79
C GLY A 53 -5.85 -8.39 -1.25
N HIS A 54 -5.25 -7.26 -0.90
CA HIS A 54 -5.93 -6.19 -0.18
C HIS A 54 -5.96 -4.84 -0.94
N GLU A 55 -5.31 -4.75 -2.08
CA GLU A 55 -5.36 -3.55 -2.93
C GLU A 55 -6.27 -3.77 -4.14
N ILE A 56 -7.57 -3.69 -3.92
CA ILE A 56 -8.61 -4.22 -4.80
C ILE A 56 -9.37 -3.09 -5.47
N VAL A 57 -9.54 -3.18 -6.79
CA VAL A 57 -10.58 -2.46 -7.54
C VAL A 57 -11.52 -3.46 -8.20
N GLY A 58 -12.81 -3.21 -8.11
CA GLY A 58 -13.84 -4.06 -8.72
C GLY A 58 -15.08 -3.27 -9.14
N ARG A 59 -16.01 -3.96 -9.75
CA ARG A 59 -17.33 -3.45 -10.13
C ARG A 59 -18.38 -4.07 -9.22
N VAL A 60 -19.24 -3.23 -8.63
CA VAL A 60 -20.36 -3.71 -7.81
C VAL A 60 -21.37 -4.43 -8.70
N ASP A 61 -21.58 -5.72 -8.45
CA ASP A 61 -22.49 -6.59 -9.21
C ASP A 61 -23.63 -7.10 -8.33
N GLN A 62 -24.29 -6.19 -7.62
CA GLN A 62 -25.41 -6.46 -6.73
C GLN A 62 -26.59 -5.59 -7.13
N PRO A 63 -27.63 -6.14 -7.83
CA PRO A 63 -28.83 -5.38 -8.14
C PRO A 63 -29.48 -4.80 -6.88
N GLY A 64 -29.85 -3.51 -6.94
CA GLY A 64 -30.45 -2.77 -5.82
C GLY A 64 -29.45 -2.17 -4.82
N ALA A 65 -28.14 -2.50 -4.92
CA ALA A 65 -27.14 -1.81 -4.13
C ALA A 65 -26.95 -0.36 -4.60
N ARG A 66 -26.63 0.55 -3.68
CA ARG A 66 -26.43 1.99 -3.95
C ARG A 66 -25.39 2.26 -5.03
N LEU A 67 -24.35 1.43 -5.09
CA LEU A 67 -23.22 1.58 -6.02
C LEU A 67 -23.26 0.55 -7.16
N HIS A 68 -24.43 -0.07 -7.44
CA HIS A 68 -24.53 -1.07 -8.52
C HIS A 68 -23.97 -0.56 -9.84
N GLY A 69 -23.15 -1.37 -10.51
CA GLY A 69 -22.47 -1.05 -11.77
C GLY A 69 -21.27 -0.13 -11.67
N GLN A 70 -21.03 0.51 -10.53
CA GLN A 70 -19.90 1.42 -10.35
C GLN A 70 -18.59 0.68 -10.09
N ARG A 71 -17.49 1.28 -10.52
CA ARG A 71 -16.14 0.87 -10.12
C ARG A 71 -15.84 1.39 -8.72
N CYS A 72 -15.41 0.48 -7.83
CA CYS A 72 -15.08 0.83 -6.46
C CYS A 72 -13.75 0.18 -6.04
N LEU A 73 -13.00 0.89 -5.21
CA LEU A 73 -11.93 0.30 -4.40
C LEU A 73 -12.53 -0.32 -3.14
N VAL A 74 -11.81 -1.29 -2.58
CA VAL A 74 -12.15 -1.89 -1.30
C VAL A 74 -11.24 -1.32 -0.22
N TYR A 75 -11.82 -0.54 0.70
CA TYR A 75 -11.11 -0.05 1.89
C TYR A 75 -10.78 -1.21 2.81
N ILE A 76 -9.51 -1.36 3.21
CA ILE A 76 -9.01 -2.56 3.87
C ILE A 76 -9.65 -2.79 5.25
N PRO A 77 -9.69 -1.80 6.20
CA PRO A 77 -10.31 -2.02 7.50
C PRO A 77 -11.84 -2.09 7.42
N VAL A 78 -12.42 -3.13 8.00
CA VAL A 78 -13.88 -3.20 8.19
C VAL A 78 -14.24 -2.38 9.43
N TRP A 79 -14.54 -1.11 9.24
CA TRP A 79 -14.79 -0.14 10.30
C TRP A 79 -16.26 -0.07 10.70
N CYS A 80 -16.55 0.27 11.96
CA CYS A 80 -17.93 0.22 12.50
C CYS A 80 -18.73 1.52 12.34
N GLY A 81 -18.08 2.68 12.21
CA GLY A 81 -18.73 3.99 12.05
C GLY A 81 -19.30 4.62 13.35
N HIS A 82 -19.28 3.93 14.49
CA HIS A 82 -19.94 4.40 15.71
C HIS A 82 -19.05 4.39 16.98
N CYS A 83 -17.85 3.79 16.95
CA CYS A 83 -16.92 3.93 18.07
C CYS A 83 -16.30 5.33 18.13
N SER A 84 -15.72 5.71 19.26
CA SER A 84 -15.11 7.03 19.47
C SER A 84 -14.05 7.36 18.43
N THR A 85 -13.24 6.38 18.05
CA THR A 85 -12.18 6.51 17.06
C THR A 85 -12.73 6.74 15.65
N CYS A 86 -13.79 6.03 15.25
CA CYS A 86 -14.48 6.29 13.98
C CYS A 86 -15.15 7.67 13.94
N LEU A 87 -15.84 8.05 15.02
CA LEU A 87 -16.51 9.36 15.14
C LEU A 87 -15.51 10.52 15.13
N ALA A 88 -14.29 10.30 15.59
CA ALA A 88 -13.17 11.25 15.48
C ALA A 88 -12.55 11.30 14.07
N GLY A 89 -13.04 10.51 13.10
CA GLY A 89 -12.55 10.47 11.73
C GLY A 89 -11.43 9.46 11.46
N HIS A 90 -11.00 8.70 12.45
CA HIS A 90 -9.89 7.72 12.34
C HIS A 90 -10.39 6.32 12.01
N THR A 91 -11.12 6.17 10.90
CA THR A 91 -11.76 4.90 10.49
C THR A 91 -10.77 3.74 10.32
N HIS A 92 -9.53 4.03 9.92
CA HIS A 92 -8.43 3.05 9.78
C HIS A 92 -7.96 2.48 11.12
N LEU A 93 -8.26 3.15 12.24
CA LEU A 93 -7.91 2.73 13.61
C LEU A 93 -9.16 2.34 14.42
N CYS A 94 -10.24 1.91 13.76
CA CYS A 94 -11.49 1.56 14.39
C CYS A 94 -11.29 0.57 15.56
N ASP A 95 -11.79 0.91 16.76
CA ASP A 95 -11.65 0.09 17.97
C ASP A 95 -12.35 -1.28 17.84
N ASN A 96 -13.35 -1.36 16.96
CA ASN A 96 -14.14 -2.57 16.70
C ASN A 96 -13.73 -3.29 15.41
N ALA A 97 -12.66 -2.83 14.72
CA ALA A 97 -12.19 -3.49 13.51
C ALA A 97 -11.45 -4.78 13.89
N THR A 98 -12.14 -5.90 13.77
CA THR A 98 -11.56 -7.24 13.98
C THR A 98 -11.09 -7.88 12.69
N GLU A 99 -11.46 -7.31 11.54
CA GLU A 99 -11.23 -7.88 10.22
C GLU A 99 -10.65 -6.85 9.25
N LEU A 100 -9.70 -7.32 8.45
CA LEU A 100 -9.12 -6.61 7.33
C LEU A 100 -9.39 -7.41 6.04
N MET A 101 -9.82 -6.72 4.98
CA MET A 101 -10.02 -7.32 3.66
C MET A 101 -8.68 -7.86 3.12
N GLY A 102 -8.66 -9.09 2.62
CA GLY A 102 -7.45 -9.78 2.16
C GLY A 102 -6.60 -10.41 3.27
N TRP A 103 -7.02 -10.29 4.55
CA TRP A 103 -6.28 -10.82 5.72
C TRP A 103 -7.11 -11.77 6.58
N GLN A 104 -8.17 -11.29 7.21
CA GLN A 104 -9.13 -12.10 7.96
C GLN A 104 -10.36 -12.41 7.10
N ARG A 105 -10.67 -11.56 6.12
CA ARG A 105 -11.70 -11.78 5.11
C ARG A 105 -11.05 -12.05 3.76
N ALA A 106 -11.81 -12.70 2.86
CA ALA A 106 -11.36 -12.94 1.49
C ALA A 106 -10.98 -11.64 0.77
N GLY A 107 -9.91 -11.69 -0.01
CA GLY A 107 -9.33 -10.60 -0.75
C GLY A 107 -9.45 -10.74 -2.26
N GLY A 108 -8.70 -9.91 -2.96
CA GLY A 108 -8.85 -9.64 -4.39
C GLY A 108 -8.09 -10.58 -5.34
N TYR A 109 -7.38 -11.59 -4.86
CA TYR A 109 -6.83 -12.61 -5.76
C TYR A 109 -7.90 -13.66 -6.11
N ALA A 110 -9.08 -13.18 -6.53
CA ALA A 110 -10.26 -13.93 -6.90
C ALA A 110 -11.07 -13.17 -7.95
N GLU A 111 -11.97 -13.87 -8.68
CA GLU A 111 -12.86 -13.25 -9.65
C GLU A 111 -13.94 -12.37 -9.00
N ALA A 112 -14.33 -12.69 -7.75
CA ALA A 112 -15.31 -11.91 -6.99
C ALA A 112 -15.12 -12.10 -5.48
N LEU A 113 -15.67 -11.17 -4.69
CA LEU A 113 -15.74 -11.25 -3.24
C LEU A 113 -16.99 -10.55 -2.71
N SER A 114 -17.38 -10.91 -1.47
CA SER A 114 -18.39 -10.18 -0.71
C SER A 114 -17.70 -9.07 0.10
N VAL A 115 -18.23 -7.84 0.02
CA VAL A 115 -17.65 -6.64 0.65
C VAL A 115 -18.72 -5.89 1.43
N PRO A 116 -18.48 -5.49 2.70
CA PRO A 116 -19.34 -4.56 3.38
C PRO A 116 -19.48 -3.26 2.57
N GLU A 117 -20.70 -2.80 2.29
CA GLU A 117 -20.93 -1.66 1.40
C GLU A 117 -20.24 -0.37 1.86
N GLN A 118 -20.07 -0.21 3.18
CA GLN A 118 -19.34 0.92 3.77
C GLN A 118 -17.83 0.93 3.47
N CYS A 119 -17.27 -0.21 3.07
CA CYS A 119 -15.85 -0.31 2.69
C CYS A 119 -15.62 0.02 1.20
N LEU A 120 -16.67 0.35 0.45
CA LEU A 120 -16.55 0.70 -0.96
C LEU A 120 -16.26 2.20 -1.15
N LEU A 121 -15.19 2.49 -1.89
CA LEU A 121 -14.79 3.84 -2.30
C LEU A 121 -15.01 3.96 -3.82
N PRO A 122 -15.98 4.75 -4.29
CA PRO A 122 -16.20 4.94 -5.73
C PRO A 122 -14.94 5.47 -6.43
N VAL A 123 -14.56 4.84 -7.53
CA VAL A 123 -13.42 5.28 -8.36
C VAL A 123 -13.92 6.31 -9.36
N PRO A 124 -13.34 7.52 -9.41
CA PRO A 124 -13.69 8.52 -10.42
C PRO A 124 -13.46 7.98 -11.85
N ASP A 125 -14.31 8.41 -12.79
CA ASP A 125 -14.28 7.91 -14.18
C ASP A 125 -12.95 8.20 -14.90
N ASP A 126 -12.30 9.31 -14.56
CA ASP A 126 -11.02 9.72 -15.11
C ASP A 126 -9.81 8.94 -14.56
N VAL A 127 -10.00 8.13 -13.51
CA VAL A 127 -8.97 7.26 -12.94
C VAL A 127 -9.01 5.89 -13.63
N PRO A 128 -7.95 5.49 -14.35
CA PRO A 128 -7.87 4.17 -14.98
C PRO A 128 -7.93 3.03 -13.97
N THR A 129 -8.56 1.92 -14.36
CA THR A 129 -8.71 0.74 -13.50
C THR A 129 -7.38 0.24 -12.93
N HIS A 130 -6.32 0.18 -13.74
CA HIS A 130 -5.00 -0.30 -13.29
C HIS A 130 -4.28 0.67 -12.33
N LEU A 131 -4.63 1.94 -12.30
CA LEU A 131 -4.06 2.90 -11.36
C LEU A 131 -4.86 3.01 -10.07
N ALA A 132 -6.14 2.65 -10.09
CA ALA A 132 -7.02 2.79 -8.94
C ALA A 132 -6.50 2.06 -7.68
N PRO A 133 -5.97 0.82 -7.73
CA PRO A 133 -5.43 0.14 -6.55
C PRO A 133 -4.29 0.90 -5.85
N LEU A 134 -3.53 1.72 -6.58
CA LEU A 134 -2.44 2.52 -5.99
C LEU A 134 -2.95 3.55 -4.97
N LEU A 135 -4.22 3.97 -5.07
CA LEU A 135 -4.87 4.90 -4.14
C LEU A 135 -4.96 4.35 -2.71
N LEU A 136 -4.89 3.02 -2.56
CA LEU A 136 -4.96 2.34 -1.27
C LEU A 136 -3.60 2.43 -0.55
N ASP A 137 -2.67 1.54 -0.86
CA ASP A 137 -1.41 1.49 -0.12
C ASP A 137 -0.33 2.42 -0.69
N THR A 138 -0.04 2.33 -1.99
CA THR A 138 1.08 3.06 -2.60
C THR A 138 0.97 4.58 -2.40
N ILE A 139 -0.23 5.12 -2.54
CA ILE A 139 -0.52 6.55 -2.32
C ILE A 139 -1.07 6.77 -0.92
N GLY A 140 -2.11 6.05 -0.53
CA GLY A 140 -2.85 6.30 0.70
C GLY A 140 -2.00 6.15 1.95
N THR A 141 -1.36 4.98 2.12
CA THR A 141 -0.47 4.71 3.27
C THR A 141 0.72 5.69 3.28
N ALA A 142 1.34 5.94 2.14
CA ALA A 142 2.46 6.86 2.05
C ALA A 142 2.05 8.31 2.35
N ALA A 143 0.93 8.78 1.78
CA ALA A 143 0.45 10.14 1.96
C ALA A 143 0.01 10.40 3.40
N HIS A 144 -0.66 9.44 4.04
CA HIS A 144 -1.04 9.55 5.45
C HIS A 144 0.18 9.72 6.34
N GLY A 145 1.20 8.86 6.18
CA GLY A 145 2.45 8.98 6.95
C GLY A 145 3.16 10.31 6.76
N VAL A 146 3.20 10.84 5.53
CA VAL A 146 3.76 12.17 5.26
C VAL A 146 2.91 13.26 5.88
N ARG A 147 1.57 13.18 5.83
CA ARG A 147 0.67 14.16 6.49
C ARG A 147 0.87 14.21 8.00
N LEU A 148 1.03 13.06 8.66
CA LEU A 148 1.33 12.99 10.09
C LEU A 148 2.64 13.72 10.45
N SER A 149 3.64 13.69 9.58
CA SER A 149 4.93 14.33 9.84
C SER A 149 4.94 15.84 9.59
N LYS A 150 4.02 16.37 8.76
CA LYS A 150 4.03 17.80 8.33
C LYS A 150 3.90 18.79 9.49
N SER A 151 3.22 18.43 10.56
CA SER A 151 3.08 19.29 11.75
C SER A 151 4.31 19.24 12.66
N LEU A 152 5.20 18.26 12.46
CA LEU A 152 6.33 18.01 13.33
C LEU A 152 7.64 18.55 12.76
N VAL A 153 7.79 18.54 11.42
CA VAL A 153 8.97 19.06 10.73
C VAL A 153 8.59 19.86 9.49
N PRO A 154 9.30 20.96 9.18
CA PRO A 154 9.09 21.70 7.94
C PRO A 154 9.51 20.87 6.72
N CYS A 155 9.00 21.24 5.54
CA CYS A 155 9.46 20.68 4.28
C CYS A 155 10.95 20.95 4.10
N GLY A 156 11.69 19.93 3.64
CA GLY A 156 13.13 19.98 3.47
C GLY A 156 13.66 18.63 2.99
N ARG A 157 14.96 18.40 3.19
CA ARG A 157 15.60 17.14 2.81
C ARG A 157 14.97 15.96 3.56
N ALA A 158 14.68 14.89 2.83
CA ALA A 158 14.12 13.67 3.39
C ALA A 158 14.91 12.42 2.95
N LEU A 159 14.85 11.38 3.76
CA LEU A 159 15.41 10.06 3.45
C LEU A 159 14.28 9.03 3.39
N ILE A 160 14.30 8.20 2.37
CA ILE A 160 13.45 7.00 2.25
C ILE A 160 14.34 5.77 2.36
N LEU A 161 13.99 4.85 3.25
CA LEU A 161 14.63 3.55 3.41
C LEU A 161 13.70 2.45 2.87
N GLY A 162 14.07 1.88 1.73
CA GLY A 162 13.28 0.93 0.96
C GLY A 162 12.58 1.59 -0.23
N ALA A 163 13.00 1.24 -1.46
CA ALA A 163 12.43 1.67 -2.74
C ALA A 163 11.42 0.63 -3.30
N GLY A 164 10.68 -0.04 -2.44
CA GLY A 164 9.52 -0.85 -2.82
C GLY A 164 8.31 0.03 -3.18
N PRO A 165 7.13 -0.57 -3.42
CA PRO A 165 5.92 0.19 -3.81
C PRO A 165 5.60 1.37 -2.89
N ILE A 166 5.67 1.15 -1.57
CA ILE A 166 5.41 2.20 -0.57
C ILE A 166 6.47 3.31 -0.62
N GLY A 167 7.76 2.93 -0.74
CA GLY A 167 8.84 3.92 -0.81
C GLY A 167 8.82 4.77 -2.07
N LEU A 168 8.54 4.17 -3.25
CA LEU A 168 8.37 4.90 -4.50
C LEU A 168 7.10 5.77 -4.48
N GLY A 169 6.02 5.29 -3.89
CA GLY A 169 4.82 6.10 -3.63
C GLY A 169 5.13 7.29 -2.72
N ALA A 170 5.85 7.05 -1.62
CA ALA A 170 6.27 8.09 -0.67
C ALA A 170 7.18 9.14 -1.32
N LEU A 171 8.07 8.75 -2.25
CA LEU A 171 8.88 9.68 -3.02
C LEU A 171 8.01 10.69 -3.78
N LEU A 172 7.00 10.19 -4.52
CA LEU A 172 6.11 11.05 -5.30
C LEU A 172 5.27 11.96 -4.39
N VAL A 173 4.82 11.44 -3.26
CA VAL A 173 4.07 12.21 -2.25
C VAL A 173 4.94 13.32 -1.63
N LEU A 174 6.17 13.01 -1.22
CA LEU A 174 7.10 14.00 -0.65
C LEU A 174 7.37 15.14 -1.63
N GLN A 175 7.66 14.81 -2.88
CA GLN A 175 7.92 15.81 -3.93
C GLN A 175 6.69 16.67 -4.21
N HIS A 176 5.48 16.07 -4.23
CA HIS A 176 4.23 16.80 -4.38
C HIS A 176 4.02 17.81 -3.24
N PHE A 177 4.38 17.44 -2.01
CA PHE A 177 4.30 18.34 -0.85
C PHE A 177 5.47 19.30 -0.68
N GLY A 178 6.40 19.34 -1.64
CA GLY A 178 7.53 20.28 -1.66
C GLY A 178 8.71 19.87 -0.79
N TYR A 179 8.79 18.59 -0.38
CA TYR A 179 10.01 18.07 0.24
C TYR A 179 11.09 17.84 -0.82
N GLY A 180 12.34 18.15 -0.48
CA GLY A 180 13.50 17.88 -1.32
C GLY A 180 14.76 18.59 -0.85
N PRO A 181 15.93 18.06 -1.26
CA PRO A 181 16.12 16.83 -2.02
C PRO A 181 15.65 15.58 -1.25
N VAL A 182 15.18 14.56 -1.96
CA VAL A 182 14.81 13.27 -1.37
C VAL A 182 15.87 12.24 -1.73
N ASP A 183 16.51 11.69 -0.71
CA ASP A 183 17.46 10.60 -0.85
C ASP A 183 16.72 9.27 -0.67
N VAL A 184 17.08 8.25 -1.48
CA VAL A 184 16.45 6.92 -1.41
C VAL A 184 17.52 5.85 -1.31
N SER A 185 17.46 5.02 -0.27
CA SER A 185 18.34 3.87 -0.08
C SER A 185 17.58 2.56 -0.15
N ASP A 186 18.07 1.63 -0.98
CA ASP A 186 17.56 0.26 -1.13
C ASP A 186 18.74 -0.63 -1.55
N PRO A 187 18.85 -1.87 -1.06
CA PRO A 187 19.88 -2.80 -1.53
C PRO A 187 19.71 -3.19 -3.02
N ASN A 188 18.49 -3.13 -3.56
CA ASN A 188 18.19 -3.47 -4.93
C ASN A 188 18.54 -2.34 -5.90
N GLU A 189 19.50 -2.56 -6.80
CA GLU A 189 19.99 -1.57 -7.76
C GLU A 189 18.91 -1.13 -8.76
N PHE A 190 18.11 -2.05 -9.25
CA PHE A 190 17.00 -1.75 -10.16
C PHE A 190 16.03 -0.77 -9.52
N ARG A 191 15.60 -1.02 -8.27
CA ARG A 191 14.69 -0.12 -7.54
C ARG A 191 15.31 1.25 -7.24
N ARG A 192 16.62 1.29 -6.91
CA ARG A 192 17.34 2.58 -6.77
C ARG A 192 17.39 3.34 -8.08
N GLY A 193 17.62 2.66 -9.21
CA GLY A 193 17.60 3.25 -10.55
C GLY A 193 16.24 3.91 -10.84
N VAL A 194 15.14 3.20 -10.61
CA VAL A 194 13.79 3.75 -10.78
C VAL A 194 13.55 4.97 -9.87
N ALA A 195 14.00 4.92 -8.61
CA ALA A 195 13.90 6.07 -7.72
C ALA A 195 14.67 7.30 -8.28
N GLY A 196 15.86 7.09 -8.85
CA GLY A 196 16.63 8.12 -9.54
C GLY A 196 15.90 8.72 -10.75
N GLU A 197 15.31 7.87 -11.59
CA GLU A 197 14.49 8.32 -12.73
C GLU A 197 13.22 9.09 -12.30
N LEU A 198 12.72 8.83 -11.09
CA LEU A 198 11.64 9.57 -10.45
C LEU A 198 12.13 10.80 -9.68
N GLY A 199 13.39 11.22 -9.85
CA GLY A 199 13.94 12.46 -9.33
C GLY A 199 14.44 12.39 -7.88
N ALA A 200 14.70 11.18 -7.34
CA ALA A 200 15.41 11.02 -6.07
C ALA A 200 16.93 11.02 -6.27
N THR A 201 17.68 11.20 -5.18
CA THR A 201 19.10 10.86 -5.13
C THR A 201 19.25 9.42 -4.66
N PRO A 202 19.61 8.46 -5.54
CA PRO A 202 19.76 7.07 -5.14
C PRO A 202 21.04 6.86 -4.34
N LEU A 203 20.94 6.19 -3.19
CA LEU A 203 22.07 5.91 -2.30
C LEU A 203 22.33 4.40 -2.20
N ALA A 204 23.54 3.97 -2.56
CA ALA A 204 24.00 2.59 -2.32
C ALA A 204 24.35 2.36 -0.84
N ALA A 205 24.78 3.40 -0.14
CA ALA A 205 25.08 3.40 1.29
C ALA A 205 24.77 4.76 1.91
N LEU A 206 24.45 4.78 3.21
CA LEU A 206 24.21 6.01 3.95
C LEU A 206 25.55 6.63 4.39
N ASP A 207 25.69 7.95 4.24
CA ASP A 207 26.79 8.70 4.87
C ASP A 207 26.42 8.98 6.33
N ALA A 208 27.19 8.42 7.24
CA ALA A 208 26.98 8.58 8.68
C ALA A 208 27.11 10.03 9.18
N ARG A 209 27.57 10.97 8.36
CA ARG A 209 27.67 12.40 8.70
C ARG A 209 26.38 13.17 8.36
N ILE A 210 25.56 12.65 7.46
CA ILE A 210 24.31 13.31 7.02
C ILE A 210 23.20 12.98 8.02
N ARG A 211 22.39 13.99 8.35
CA ARG A 211 21.21 13.86 9.18
C ARG A 211 19.99 14.44 8.44
N TYR A 212 18.86 13.76 8.61
CA TYR A 212 17.63 14.07 7.88
C TYR A 212 16.54 14.57 8.84
N PRO A 213 15.93 15.71 8.58
CA PRO A 213 14.76 16.15 9.34
C PRO A 213 13.60 15.14 9.28
N LEU A 214 13.44 14.48 8.12
CA LEU A 214 12.42 13.46 7.93
C LEU A 214 13.04 12.17 7.36
N VAL A 215 12.73 11.04 7.99
CA VAL A 215 13.09 9.71 7.50
C VAL A 215 11.82 8.87 7.40
N LEU A 216 11.56 8.30 6.23
CA LEU A 216 10.48 7.34 6.00
C LEU A 216 11.08 5.92 5.92
N GLU A 217 10.70 5.05 6.85
CA GLU A 217 11.05 3.64 6.83
C GLU A 217 9.93 2.87 6.14
N CYS A 218 10.20 2.38 4.91
CA CYS A 218 9.24 1.77 4.01
C CYS A 218 9.50 0.28 3.75
N SER A 219 10.54 -0.30 4.36
CA SER A 219 10.97 -1.67 4.06
C SER A 219 10.48 -2.71 5.07
N GLY A 220 10.19 -2.30 6.31
CA GLY A 220 9.88 -3.20 7.41
C GLY A 220 11.06 -4.06 7.89
N LYS A 221 12.31 -3.74 7.51
CA LYS A 221 13.51 -4.48 7.89
C LYS A 221 14.16 -3.88 9.13
N ASP A 222 14.63 -4.72 10.07
CA ASP A 222 15.26 -4.26 11.31
C ASP A 222 16.46 -3.35 11.05
N ALA A 223 17.30 -3.71 10.08
CA ALA A 223 18.45 -2.91 9.71
C ALA A 223 18.05 -1.51 9.19
N ALA A 224 16.96 -1.41 8.41
CA ALA A 224 16.48 -0.12 7.92
C ALA A 224 15.87 0.72 9.05
N ARG A 225 15.12 0.10 9.97
CA ARG A 225 14.59 0.78 11.16
C ARG A 225 15.70 1.32 12.05
N GLN A 226 16.75 0.52 12.31
CA GLN A 226 17.90 0.95 13.06
C GLN A 226 18.64 2.11 12.35
N ALA A 227 18.82 1.98 11.03
CA ALA A 227 19.41 3.04 10.22
C ALA A 227 18.58 4.33 10.23
N ALA A 228 17.25 4.23 10.26
CA ALA A 228 16.35 5.38 10.38
C ALA A 228 16.60 6.16 11.68
N LEU A 229 16.71 5.46 12.82
CA LEU A 229 17.01 6.08 14.12
C LEU A 229 18.39 6.76 14.14
N GLU A 230 19.35 6.19 13.43
CA GLU A 230 20.70 6.75 13.34
C GLU A 230 20.79 7.94 12.38
N ALA A 231 20.04 7.90 11.28
CA ALA A 231 20.02 8.92 10.24
C ALA A 231 19.16 10.14 10.59
N VAL A 232 18.14 10.01 11.44
CA VAL A 232 17.28 11.14 11.80
C VAL A 232 18.07 12.25 12.50
N ALA A 233 17.77 13.50 12.20
CA ALA A 233 18.34 14.68 12.85
C ALA A 233 17.81 14.85 14.28
N ALA A 234 18.49 15.64 15.10
CA ALA A 234 17.91 16.13 16.34
C ALA A 234 16.61 16.90 16.05
N ARG A 235 15.56 16.62 16.82
CA ARG A 235 14.17 17.13 16.62
C ARG A 235 13.55 16.74 15.29
N GLY A 236 14.12 15.76 14.58
CA GLY A 236 13.55 15.20 13.35
C GLY A 236 12.47 14.17 13.63
N VAL A 237 11.92 13.59 12.55
CA VAL A 237 10.86 12.60 12.59
C VAL A 237 11.27 11.35 11.82
N VAL A 238 11.05 10.19 12.41
CA VAL A 238 11.02 8.89 11.72
C VAL A 238 9.57 8.48 11.58
N VAL A 239 9.12 8.22 10.35
CA VAL A 239 7.81 7.64 10.07
C VAL A 239 8.02 6.20 9.61
N GLN A 240 7.53 5.24 10.38
CA GLN A 240 7.52 3.84 9.99
C GLN A 240 6.24 3.52 9.21
N LEU A 241 6.41 3.14 7.95
CA LEU A 241 5.37 2.63 7.04
C LEU A 241 5.52 1.13 6.81
N GLY A 242 6.77 0.63 6.84
CA GLY A 242 7.06 -0.78 6.63
C GLY A 242 6.41 -1.67 7.69
N GLU A 243 5.76 -2.78 7.26
CA GLU A 243 5.19 -3.76 8.16
C GLU A 243 6.29 -4.63 8.78
N ALA A 244 6.12 -4.98 10.06
CA ALA A 244 6.99 -5.90 10.78
C ALA A 244 6.25 -6.57 11.93
N ASP A 245 6.59 -7.83 12.20
CA ASP A 245 5.99 -8.60 13.30
C ASP A 245 6.56 -8.19 14.66
N ALA A 246 7.85 -7.91 14.72
CA ALA A 246 8.55 -7.48 15.93
C ALA A 246 9.74 -6.59 15.59
N TRP A 247 10.17 -5.77 16.54
CA TRP A 247 11.36 -4.94 16.42
C TRP A 247 12.00 -4.71 17.78
N GLN A 248 13.32 -4.88 17.84
CA GLN A 248 14.14 -4.56 18.99
C GLN A 248 14.99 -3.32 18.68
N VAL A 249 14.81 -2.27 19.46
CA VAL A 249 15.61 -1.04 19.36
C VAL A 249 16.94 -1.23 20.06
N THR A 250 18.04 -1.00 19.34
CA THR A 250 19.38 -0.91 19.94
C THR A 250 19.74 0.55 20.13
N GLU A 251 19.84 0.99 21.38
CA GLU A 251 20.28 2.35 21.70
C GLU A 251 21.78 2.51 21.41
N THR A 252 22.11 3.43 20.50
CA THR A 252 23.49 3.82 20.18
C THR A 252 23.79 5.24 20.62
N LYS A 253 25.07 5.64 20.61
CA LYS A 253 25.44 7.05 20.84
C LYS A 253 24.80 7.99 19.82
N ALA A 254 24.52 7.50 18.61
CA ALA A 254 23.88 8.27 17.56
C ALA A 254 22.41 8.61 17.86
N ILE A 255 21.73 7.81 18.69
CA ILE A 255 20.33 8.01 19.09
C ILE A 255 20.22 8.84 20.38
N ARG A 256 21.10 8.60 21.35
CA ARG A 256 21.00 9.06 22.75
C ARG A 256 20.88 10.59 22.93
N ARG A 257 21.38 11.39 21.99
CA ARG A 257 21.40 12.85 22.10
C ARG A 257 20.52 13.53 21.05
N LYS A 258 19.38 12.92 20.78
CA LYS A 258 18.40 13.43 19.81
C LYS A 258 17.00 13.42 20.43
N ASP A 259 16.41 14.56 20.60
CA ASP A 259 14.99 14.68 20.91
C ASP A 259 14.22 14.54 19.60
N PHE A 260 13.96 13.30 19.14
CA PHE A 260 13.29 13.03 17.87
C PHE A 260 11.93 12.37 18.09
N TYR A 261 11.08 12.43 17.06
CA TYR A 261 9.77 11.78 17.06
C TYR A 261 9.83 10.47 16.27
N TYR A 262 9.17 9.44 16.81
CA TYR A 262 8.94 8.19 16.09
C TYR A 262 7.45 8.00 15.92
N VAL A 263 6.99 7.96 14.66
CA VAL A 263 5.59 7.83 14.29
C VAL A 263 5.38 6.50 13.59
N ARG A 264 4.58 5.60 14.19
CA ARG A 264 4.08 4.42 13.50
C ARG A 264 2.82 4.81 12.76
N SER A 265 2.85 4.82 11.44
CA SER A 265 1.69 5.08 10.60
C SER A 265 1.06 3.76 10.15
N PHE A 266 -0.26 3.71 10.15
CA PHE A 266 -1.02 2.56 9.64
C PHE A 266 -2.08 3.04 8.67
N TYR A 267 -2.02 2.60 7.43
CA TYR A 267 -3.00 2.86 6.38
C TYR A 267 -3.38 4.37 6.26
N PHE A 268 -4.67 4.70 6.09
CA PHE A 268 -5.16 6.09 6.05
C PHE A 268 -6.64 6.17 6.43
N PRO A 269 -7.13 7.28 7.01
CA PRO A 269 -8.56 7.48 7.26
C PRO A 269 -9.32 7.71 5.95
N ILE A 270 -10.55 7.22 5.88
CA ILE A 270 -11.38 7.30 4.67
C ILE A 270 -11.57 8.76 4.18
N SER A 271 -11.53 9.71 5.10
CA SER A 271 -11.62 11.16 4.79
C SER A 271 -10.47 11.69 3.93
N GLU A 272 -9.33 10.98 3.88
CA GLU A 272 -8.20 11.35 3.02
C GLU A 272 -8.31 10.81 1.59
N TYR A 273 -9.33 10.00 1.27
CA TYR A 273 -9.45 9.37 -0.04
C TYR A 273 -9.48 10.38 -1.20
N ALA A 274 -10.28 11.44 -1.09
CA ALA A 274 -10.33 12.48 -2.14
C ALA A 274 -8.97 13.14 -2.37
N LEU A 275 -8.22 13.41 -1.29
CA LEU A 275 -6.86 13.97 -1.39
C LEU A 275 -5.87 13.00 -2.06
N ASN A 276 -6.05 11.68 -1.86
CA ASN A 276 -5.24 10.67 -2.53
C ASN A 276 -5.54 10.61 -4.04
N VAL A 277 -6.80 10.78 -4.43
CA VAL A 277 -7.20 10.90 -5.84
C VAL A 277 -6.53 12.12 -6.48
N ASP A 278 -6.50 13.26 -5.82
CA ASP A 278 -5.84 14.46 -6.34
C ASP A 278 -4.32 14.29 -6.46
N LEU A 279 -3.69 13.58 -5.54
CA LEU A 279 -2.27 13.19 -5.64
C LEU A 279 -2.01 12.31 -6.87
N LEU A 280 -2.86 11.32 -7.13
CA LEU A 280 -2.76 10.47 -8.32
C LEU A 280 -2.89 11.31 -9.60
N ARG A 281 -3.91 12.17 -9.69
CA ARG A 281 -4.14 13.05 -10.84
C ARG A 281 -2.94 13.94 -11.14
N ALA A 282 -2.42 14.59 -10.11
CA ALA A 282 -1.28 15.49 -10.24
C ALA A 282 0.02 14.80 -10.69
N ASN A 283 0.15 13.50 -10.46
CA ASN A 283 1.37 12.74 -10.75
C ASN A 283 1.11 11.49 -11.60
N ARG A 284 0.01 11.46 -12.37
CA ARG A 284 -0.49 10.28 -13.07
C ARG A 284 0.59 9.56 -13.87
N ALA A 285 1.27 10.25 -14.78
CA ALA A 285 2.30 9.66 -15.65
C ALA A 285 3.46 9.01 -14.87
N ARG A 286 3.73 9.50 -13.65
CA ARG A 286 4.79 8.96 -12.79
C ARG A 286 4.29 7.71 -12.05
N TYR A 287 3.04 7.69 -11.61
CA TYR A 287 2.42 6.50 -11.00
C TYR A 287 2.21 5.39 -12.02
N GLU A 288 1.90 5.70 -13.28
CA GLU A 288 1.80 4.72 -14.37
C GLU A 288 3.09 3.90 -14.54
N ARG A 289 4.25 4.49 -14.32
CA ARG A 289 5.54 3.80 -14.39
C ARG A 289 5.74 2.75 -13.29
N LEU A 290 4.97 2.81 -12.21
CA LEU A 290 5.07 1.83 -11.12
C LEU A 290 4.34 0.54 -11.45
N VAL A 291 3.27 0.58 -12.26
CA VAL A 291 2.50 -0.62 -12.66
C VAL A 291 3.23 -1.29 -13.83
N ASP A 292 4.13 -2.21 -13.51
CA ASP A 292 5.10 -2.77 -14.45
C ASP A 292 4.77 -4.17 -14.98
N ALA A 293 3.71 -4.81 -14.47
CA ALA A 293 3.20 -6.07 -14.98
C ALA A 293 1.72 -6.28 -14.60
N ARG A 294 0.97 -6.95 -15.49
CA ARG A 294 -0.42 -7.35 -15.26
C ARG A 294 -0.62 -8.76 -15.81
N VAL A 295 -1.16 -9.66 -14.98
CA VAL A 295 -1.38 -11.06 -15.35
C VAL A 295 -2.76 -11.54 -14.93
N PRO A 296 -3.34 -12.57 -15.59
CA PRO A 296 -4.50 -13.29 -15.08
C PRO A 296 -4.15 -14.16 -13.86
N LEU A 297 -5.15 -14.79 -13.25
CA LEU A 297 -4.95 -15.69 -12.08
C LEU A 297 -3.89 -16.75 -12.33
N ASP A 298 -3.86 -17.37 -13.51
CA ASP A 298 -2.90 -18.43 -13.83
C ASP A 298 -1.43 -17.97 -13.86
N GLY A 299 -1.19 -16.66 -14.02
CA GLY A 299 0.15 -16.08 -13.98
C GLY A 299 0.59 -15.58 -12.60
N LEU A 300 -0.26 -15.73 -11.58
CA LEU A 300 -0.05 -15.07 -10.29
C LEU A 300 1.16 -15.62 -9.53
N GLU A 301 1.39 -16.94 -9.54
CA GLU A 301 2.53 -17.58 -8.85
C GLU A 301 3.87 -17.07 -9.40
N ASP A 302 4.03 -17.07 -10.73
CA ASP A 302 5.25 -16.58 -11.36
C ASP A 302 5.44 -15.06 -11.11
N LEU A 303 4.36 -14.29 -11.16
CA LEU A 303 4.40 -12.86 -10.85
C LEU A 303 4.86 -12.60 -9.41
N PHE A 304 4.37 -13.36 -8.43
CA PHE A 304 4.83 -13.29 -7.05
C PHE A 304 6.29 -13.69 -6.89
N ALA A 305 6.75 -14.70 -7.63
CA ALA A 305 8.15 -15.11 -7.63
C ALA A 305 9.07 -13.97 -8.14
N GLN A 306 8.70 -13.30 -9.23
CA GLN A 306 9.43 -12.14 -9.76
C GLN A 306 9.41 -10.97 -8.76
N PHE A 307 8.24 -10.69 -8.16
CA PHE A 307 8.09 -9.63 -7.17
C PHE A 307 8.94 -9.86 -5.92
N ALA A 308 8.97 -11.11 -5.43
CA ALA A 308 9.79 -11.50 -4.27
C ALA A 308 11.30 -11.34 -4.51
N ARG A 309 11.77 -11.57 -5.75
CA ARG A 309 13.16 -11.33 -6.16
C ARG A 309 13.48 -9.85 -6.40
N GLY A 310 12.48 -8.97 -6.34
CA GLY A 310 12.64 -7.52 -6.54
C GLY A 310 12.78 -7.12 -8.02
N GLU A 311 12.34 -7.96 -8.92
CA GLU A 311 12.35 -7.75 -10.39
C GLU A 311 11.14 -6.93 -10.86
N ARG A 312 10.19 -6.67 -9.97
CA ARG A 312 8.96 -5.93 -10.22
C ARG A 312 8.77 -4.81 -9.20
N LEU A 313 8.06 -3.76 -9.64
CA LEU A 313 7.74 -2.60 -8.80
C LEU A 313 6.37 -2.75 -8.14
N LYS A 314 5.29 -2.68 -8.93
CA LYS A 314 3.90 -2.76 -8.47
C LYS A 314 3.06 -3.62 -9.43
N PRO A 315 3.36 -4.91 -9.53
CA PRO A 315 2.62 -5.80 -10.42
C PRO A 315 1.20 -6.06 -9.92
N GLN A 316 0.32 -6.50 -10.83
CA GLN A 316 -1.11 -6.67 -10.55
C GLN A 316 -1.68 -7.96 -11.14
N LEU A 317 -2.61 -8.58 -10.39
CA LEU A 317 -3.66 -9.40 -10.99
C LEU A 317 -4.57 -8.47 -11.81
N SER A 318 -4.90 -8.84 -13.04
CA SER A 318 -5.87 -8.16 -13.90
C SER A 318 -6.89 -9.15 -14.43
N LEU A 319 -8.15 -8.90 -14.14
CA LEU A 319 -9.30 -9.72 -14.58
C LEU A 319 -10.21 -8.94 -15.55
N ALA A 320 -9.93 -7.65 -15.76
CA ALA A 320 -10.54 -6.91 -16.85
C ALA A 320 -10.00 -7.51 -18.16
N GLY A 321 -10.88 -8.08 -19.00
CA GLY A 321 -10.50 -8.59 -20.31
C GLY A 321 -9.85 -7.48 -21.12
N ASP A 322 -8.70 -7.77 -21.73
CA ASP A 322 -8.02 -6.87 -22.64
C ASP A 322 -9.01 -6.45 -23.74
N GLY A 323 -9.54 -5.24 -23.67
CA GLY A 323 -10.19 -4.63 -24.80
C GLY A 323 -11.64 -4.17 -24.69
N ARG A 324 -12.24 -3.97 -23.52
CA ARG A 324 -13.49 -3.19 -23.41
C ARG A 324 -13.52 -2.30 -22.17
N GLU A 325 -12.60 -1.34 -22.03
CA GLU A 325 -12.95 -0.03 -21.52
C GLU A 325 -13.59 0.71 -22.70
N ALA A 326 -14.91 0.47 -22.93
CA ALA A 326 -15.69 1.28 -23.84
C ALA A 326 -15.76 2.69 -23.26
N ALA A 327 -15.45 3.65 -24.12
CA ALA A 327 -15.44 5.09 -23.95
C ALA A 327 -16.70 5.64 -23.24
#